data_6d1a41853ae257985dd7e7cc0fd88b84
#
_entry.id   6d1a41853ae257985dd7e7cc0fd88b84
#
_cell.length_a   1.000
_cell.length_b   1.000
_cell.length_c   1.000
_cell.angle_alpha   90.00
_cell.angle_beta   90.00
_cell.angle_gamma   90.00
#
_symmetry.space_group_name_H-M   'P 1'
#
loop_
_entity.id
_entity.type
_entity.pdbx_description
1 polymer ?
#
loop_
_entity_poly.entity_id
_entity_poly.type
_entity_poly.pdbx_seq_one_letter_code
_entity_poly.pdbx_strand_id
1 'polypeptide(L)'
;TASPDAGINPNEPFDVTPYAHALTHFFLRNPICQDMGRKVKIAFASDSTDSAMTYFHDIGFIPLVKDGIKGFKVVLGGGLGAQAMFAQTAHSFLPATEIIPFSEAVIRVFDRYGERANRNKARMKFLLKKMGLEQLMKLVNEERKDLKGYHWPIDETIGRVEQPNPP
;
A
#
# COMPACT_ATOMS: atom_id res chain seq x y z
N THR A 1 -4.06 -4.43 5.58
CA THR A 1 -3.64 -5.24 6.73
C THR A 1 -2.16 -5.01 7.00
N ALA A 2 -1.74 -5.09 8.27
CA ALA A 2 -0.33 -5.16 8.66
C ALA A 2 0.08 -6.62 8.86
N SER A 3 1.39 -6.88 8.86
CA SER A 3 1.94 -8.17 9.25
C SER A 3 1.51 -8.55 10.67
N PRO A 4 1.26 -9.82 10.97
CA PRO A 4 0.84 -10.24 12.30
C PRO A 4 1.90 -10.01 13.39
N ASP A 5 3.16 -9.86 13.01
CA ASP A 5 4.30 -9.56 13.89
C ASP A 5 4.69 -8.06 13.92
N ALA A 6 3.91 -7.19 13.30
CA ALA A 6 4.14 -5.75 13.35
C ALA A 6 4.02 -5.21 14.78
N GLY A 7 4.95 -4.37 15.18
CA GLY A 7 5.05 -3.81 16.54
C GLY A 7 5.76 -4.71 17.55
N ILE A 8 6.08 -5.96 17.19
CA ILE A 8 6.77 -6.92 18.07
C ILE A 8 7.98 -7.59 17.39
N ASN A 9 8.17 -7.40 16.10
CA ASN A 9 9.31 -7.96 15.36
C ASN A 9 10.60 -7.20 15.72
N PRO A 10 11.62 -7.85 16.28
CA PRO A 10 12.85 -7.16 16.68
C PRO A 10 13.67 -6.61 15.51
N ASN A 11 13.38 -7.05 14.27
CA ASN A 11 14.08 -6.63 13.06
C ASN A 11 13.31 -5.55 12.28
N GLU A 12 12.13 -5.12 12.74
CA GLU A 12 11.37 -4.10 12.05
C GLU A 12 12.08 -2.73 12.12
N PRO A 13 12.20 -2.01 10.99
CA PRO A 13 12.76 -0.67 11.01
C PRO A 13 11.93 0.33 11.83
N PHE A 14 10.62 0.11 11.89
CA PHE A 14 9.63 0.80 12.70
C PHE A 14 8.28 0.06 12.61
N ASP A 15 7.43 0.23 13.62
CA ASP A 15 6.09 -0.35 13.63
C ASP A 15 5.23 0.22 12.48
N VAL A 16 4.70 -0.68 11.64
CA VAL A 16 3.87 -0.33 10.49
C VAL A 16 2.38 -0.25 10.82
N THR A 17 1.97 -0.66 12.01
CA THR A 17 0.57 -0.66 12.47
C THR A 17 -0.09 0.73 12.35
N PRO A 18 0.55 1.84 12.79
CA PRO A 18 0.00 3.18 12.65
C PRO A 18 -0.33 3.55 11.19
N TYR A 19 0.52 3.14 10.27
CA TYR A 19 0.38 3.44 8.85
C TYR A 19 -0.76 2.63 8.21
N ALA A 20 -0.88 1.36 8.54
CA ALA A 20 -1.99 0.51 8.10
C ALA A 20 -3.33 1.01 8.64
N HIS A 21 -3.35 1.47 9.91
CA HIS A 21 -4.51 2.08 10.55
C HIS A 21 -4.92 3.38 9.85
N ALA A 22 -3.98 4.31 9.66
CA ALA A 22 -4.25 5.59 8.99
C ALA A 22 -4.81 5.38 7.58
N LEU A 23 -4.22 4.47 6.80
CA LEU A 23 -4.68 4.16 5.45
C LEU A 23 -6.10 3.54 5.46
N THR A 24 -6.40 2.67 6.42
CA THR A 24 -7.73 2.08 6.59
C THR A 24 -8.77 3.15 6.91
N HIS A 25 -8.48 4.04 7.85
CA HIS A 25 -9.37 5.13 8.24
C HIS A 25 -9.60 6.13 7.10
N PHE A 26 -8.56 6.44 6.34
CA PHE A 26 -8.65 7.30 5.17
C PHE A 26 -9.61 6.73 4.12
N PHE A 27 -9.50 5.43 3.81
CA PHE A 27 -10.32 4.81 2.77
C PHE A 27 -11.71 4.38 3.23
N LEU A 28 -11.94 4.19 4.52
CA LEU A 28 -13.20 3.66 5.05
C LEU A 28 -14.43 4.49 4.62
N ARG A 29 -14.27 5.82 4.52
CA ARG A 29 -15.34 6.75 4.12
C ARG A 29 -14.99 7.55 2.87
N ASN A 30 -13.92 7.19 2.17
CA ASN A 30 -13.53 7.90 0.96
C ASN A 30 -14.49 7.53 -0.19
N PRO A 31 -15.15 8.50 -0.84
CA PRO A 31 -16.10 8.25 -1.93
C PRO A 31 -15.52 7.42 -3.07
N ILE A 32 -14.22 7.56 -3.37
CA ILE A 32 -13.54 6.80 -4.43
C ILE A 32 -13.60 5.28 -4.20
N CYS A 33 -13.77 4.84 -2.95
CA CYS A 33 -13.79 3.44 -2.58
C CYS A 33 -15.20 2.83 -2.51
N GLN A 34 -16.27 3.63 -2.72
CA GLN A 34 -17.64 3.17 -2.54
C GLN A 34 -18.20 2.45 -3.76
N ASP A 35 -17.72 2.78 -4.97
CA ASP A 35 -18.17 2.17 -6.23
C ASP A 35 -17.01 1.69 -7.08
N MET A 36 -16.14 0.89 -6.50
CA MET A 36 -15.01 0.31 -7.22
C MET A 36 -15.40 -0.93 -8.02
N GLY A 37 -14.89 -1.05 -9.24
CA GLY A 37 -15.10 -2.22 -10.11
C GLY A 37 -14.61 -3.53 -9.47
N ARG A 38 -13.59 -3.47 -8.61
CA ARG A 38 -13.06 -4.63 -7.89
C ARG A 38 -12.36 -4.20 -6.58
N LYS A 39 -12.37 -5.10 -5.58
CA LYS A 39 -11.64 -4.90 -4.32
C LYS A 39 -10.14 -4.73 -4.54
N VAL A 40 -9.53 -3.85 -3.77
CA VAL A 40 -8.08 -3.68 -3.65
C VAL A 40 -7.62 -4.24 -2.31
N LYS A 41 -6.52 -4.98 -2.34
CA LYS A 41 -5.87 -5.54 -1.15
C LYS A 41 -4.56 -4.81 -0.92
N ILE A 42 -4.39 -4.27 0.28
CA ILE A 42 -3.20 -3.55 0.68
C ILE A 42 -2.57 -4.27 1.87
N ALA A 43 -1.26 -4.50 1.83
CA ALA A 43 -0.52 -5.14 2.91
C ALA A 43 0.74 -4.36 3.27
N PHE A 44 1.07 -4.38 4.56
CA PHE A 44 2.29 -3.84 5.13
C PHE A 44 3.10 -4.99 5.73
N ALA A 45 4.33 -5.19 5.26
CA ALA A 45 5.28 -6.08 5.91
C ALA A 45 5.84 -5.41 7.17
N SER A 46 6.32 -6.20 8.13
CA SER A 46 7.03 -5.68 9.31
C SER A 46 8.51 -5.40 9.01
N ASP A 47 9.11 -6.18 8.10
CA ASP A 47 10.49 -6.03 7.68
C ASP A 47 10.73 -6.51 6.24
N SER A 48 11.99 -6.59 5.84
CA SER A 48 12.40 -7.00 4.49
C SER A 48 12.18 -8.49 4.17
N THR A 49 11.87 -9.34 5.16
CA THR A 49 11.56 -10.77 4.94
C THR A 49 10.17 -10.98 4.37
N ASP A 50 9.34 -9.92 4.40
CA ASP A 50 8.00 -9.89 3.81
C ASP A 50 7.04 -10.96 4.35
N SER A 51 6.97 -11.10 5.67
CA SER A 51 6.04 -12.03 6.35
C SER A 51 4.56 -11.78 6.00
N ALA A 52 4.22 -10.56 5.56
CA ALA A 52 2.87 -10.21 5.07
C ALA A 52 2.61 -10.63 3.62
N MET A 53 3.59 -11.18 2.91
CA MET A 53 3.50 -11.57 1.50
C MET A 53 3.01 -10.42 0.61
N THR A 54 3.58 -9.24 0.77
CA THR A 54 3.15 -8.00 0.08
C THR A 54 3.20 -8.14 -1.45
N TYR A 55 4.11 -8.96 -1.97
CA TYR A 55 4.21 -9.24 -3.41
C TYR A 55 3.00 -9.98 -4.00
N PHE A 56 2.09 -10.50 -3.16
CA PHE A 56 0.82 -11.10 -3.61
C PHE A 56 -0.39 -10.19 -3.38
N HIS A 57 -0.16 -8.91 -3.05
CA HIS A 57 -1.21 -7.91 -2.85
C HIS A 57 -1.25 -6.89 -4.00
N ASP A 58 -2.39 -6.20 -4.14
CA ASP A 58 -2.54 -5.18 -5.18
C ASP A 58 -1.61 -4.00 -4.91
N ILE A 59 -1.43 -3.64 -3.62
CA ILE A 59 -0.44 -2.67 -3.14
C ILE A 59 0.28 -3.28 -1.94
N GLY A 60 1.60 -3.29 -1.96
CA GLY A 60 2.42 -3.77 -0.85
C GLY A 60 3.41 -2.71 -0.39
N PHE A 61 3.56 -2.59 0.93
CA PHE A 61 4.48 -1.68 1.60
C PHE A 61 5.46 -2.47 2.46
N ILE A 62 6.76 -2.32 2.20
CA ILE A 62 7.85 -2.95 2.94
C ILE A 62 8.64 -1.83 3.60
N PRO A 63 8.70 -1.75 4.96
CA PRO A 63 9.30 -0.64 5.65
C PRO A 63 10.82 -0.62 5.50
N LEU A 64 11.37 0.57 5.42
CA LEU A 64 12.82 0.83 5.49
C LEU A 64 13.07 2.26 5.96
N VAL A 65 14.27 2.48 6.51
CA VAL A 65 14.76 3.81 6.87
C VAL A 65 15.91 4.17 5.93
N LYS A 66 15.85 5.36 5.32
CA LYS A 66 16.89 5.89 4.47
C LYS A 66 17.24 7.30 4.92
N ASP A 67 18.50 7.55 5.22
CA ASP A 67 19.00 8.86 5.69
C ASP A 67 18.22 9.39 6.90
N GLY A 68 17.81 8.50 7.82
CA GLY A 68 17.01 8.82 9.01
C GLY A 68 15.52 9.04 8.74
N ILE A 69 15.07 8.94 7.50
CA ILE A 69 13.68 9.12 7.10
C ILE A 69 12.98 7.76 7.00
N LYS A 70 11.86 7.60 7.71
CA LYS A 70 10.97 6.45 7.58
C LYS A 70 10.32 6.44 6.20
N GLY A 71 10.25 5.30 5.56
CA GLY A 71 9.63 5.13 4.25
C GLY A 71 9.35 3.68 3.93
N PHE A 72 8.91 3.46 2.70
CA PHE A 72 8.53 2.13 2.23
C PHE A 72 9.08 1.86 0.83
N LYS A 73 9.58 0.66 0.62
CA LYS A 73 9.59 0.08 -0.71
C LYS A 73 8.15 -0.26 -1.07
N VAL A 74 7.69 0.16 -2.24
CA VAL A 74 6.31 -0.05 -2.68
C VAL A 74 6.27 -0.99 -3.86
N VAL A 75 5.40 -2.00 -3.77
CA VAL A 75 5.16 -2.96 -4.84
C VAL A 75 3.70 -2.93 -5.27
N LEU A 76 3.42 -3.07 -6.57
CA LEU A 76 2.10 -2.97 -7.16
C LEU A 76 1.75 -4.16 -8.05
N GLY A 77 0.49 -4.53 -8.07
CA GLY A 77 -0.11 -5.44 -9.04
C GLY A 77 0.11 -6.91 -8.77
N GLY A 78 0.34 -7.31 -7.53
CA GLY A 78 0.39 -8.72 -7.14
C GLY A 78 -0.98 -9.36 -6.97
N GLY A 79 -1.00 -10.67 -6.94
CA GLY A 79 -2.20 -11.40 -6.61
C GLY A 79 -2.14 -12.89 -6.95
N LEU A 80 -2.80 -13.68 -6.12
CA LEU A 80 -3.03 -15.11 -6.32
C LEU A 80 -4.29 -15.37 -7.15
N GLY A 81 -4.67 -16.61 -7.31
CA GLY A 81 -5.79 -17.10 -8.10
C GLY A 81 -5.31 -17.82 -9.35
N ALA A 82 -6.21 -18.11 -10.30
CA ALA A 82 -5.91 -18.91 -11.49
C ALA A 82 -4.71 -18.40 -12.33
N GLN A 83 -4.42 -17.11 -12.26
CA GLN A 83 -3.24 -16.49 -12.86
C GLN A 83 -2.48 -15.73 -11.79
N ALA A 84 -1.63 -16.42 -11.02
CA ALA A 84 -0.79 -15.78 -10.01
C ALA A 84 0.23 -14.84 -10.67
N MET A 85 0.41 -13.66 -10.05
CA MET A 85 1.38 -12.65 -10.49
C MET A 85 2.06 -12.07 -9.27
N PHE A 86 3.38 -11.90 -9.35
CA PHE A 86 4.14 -11.10 -8.40
C PHE A 86 3.96 -9.62 -8.67
N ALA A 87 3.85 -8.84 -7.60
CA ALA A 87 3.88 -7.39 -7.69
C ALA A 87 5.24 -6.90 -8.22
N GLN A 88 5.23 -5.78 -8.93
CA GLN A 88 6.42 -5.12 -9.43
C GLN A 88 6.78 -3.94 -8.53
N THR A 89 8.08 -3.67 -8.37
CA THR A 89 8.54 -2.54 -7.55
C THR A 89 8.21 -1.22 -8.24
N ALA A 90 7.29 -0.46 -7.64
CA ALA A 90 6.90 0.87 -8.09
C ALA A 90 7.82 1.97 -7.54
N HIS A 91 8.21 1.86 -6.27
CA HIS A 91 9.19 2.73 -5.64
C HIS A 91 10.19 1.90 -4.83
N SER A 92 11.48 2.18 -5.00
CA SER A 92 12.52 1.64 -4.12
C SER A 92 12.48 2.30 -2.73
N PHE A 93 12.02 3.56 -2.68
CA PHE A 93 11.76 4.33 -1.47
C PHE A 93 10.65 5.35 -1.71
N LEU A 94 9.63 5.31 -0.89
CA LEU A 94 8.56 6.31 -0.78
C LEU A 94 8.53 6.79 0.67
N PRO A 95 8.69 8.09 0.96
CA PRO A 95 8.57 8.59 2.32
C PRO A 95 7.24 8.19 2.97
N ALA A 96 7.26 7.86 4.25
CA ALA A 96 6.06 7.38 4.95
C ALA A 96 4.89 8.40 4.95
N THR A 97 5.20 9.69 4.87
CA THR A 97 4.21 10.76 4.73
C THR A 97 3.44 10.73 3.41
N GLU A 98 3.99 10.05 2.40
CA GLU A 98 3.45 10.01 1.04
C GLU A 98 2.57 8.78 0.76
N ILE A 99 2.42 7.84 1.72
CA ILE A 99 1.69 6.58 1.47
C ILE A 99 0.20 6.81 1.16
N ILE A 100 -0.43 7.79 1.79
CA ILE A 100 -1.86 8.07 1.61
C ILE A 100 -2.12 8.73 0.25
N PRO A 101 -1.49 9.87 -0.10
CA PRO A 101 -1.69 10.46 -1.43
C PRO A 101 -1.23 9.52 -2.56
N PHE A 102 -0.19 8.73 -2.35
CA PHE A 102 0.21 7.71 -3.31
C PHE A 102 -0.86 6.64 -3.51
N SER A 103 -1.37 6.06 -2.41
CA SER A 103 -2.38 5.01 -2.48
C SER A 103 -3.69 5.52 -3.08
N GLU A 104 -4.10 6.74 -2.75
CA GLU A 104 -5.27 7.37 -3.35
C GLU A 104 -5.10 7.54 -4.86
N ALA A 105 -3.96 8.04 -5.31
CA ALA A 105 -3.67 8.18 -6.74
C ALA A 105 -3.69 6.83 -7.47
N VAL A 106 -3.10 5.78 -6.87
CA VAL A 106 -3.15 4.42 -7.44
C VAL A 106 -4.59 3.93 -7.57
N ILE A 107 -5.42 4.15 -6.55
CA ILE A 107 -6.82 3.72 -6.56
C ILE A 107 -7.62 4.50 -7.60
N ARG A 108 -7.42 5.82 -7.74
CA ARG A 108 -8.08 6.65 -8.76
C ARG A 108 -7.72 6.19 -10.18
N VAL A 109 -6.45 5.92 -10.44
CA VAL A 109 -6.01 5.39 -11.73
C VAL A 109 -6.60 4.00 -11.97
N PHE A 110 -6.60 3.13 -10.96
CA PHE A 110 -7.20 1.80 -11.06
C PHE A 110 -8.72 1.87 -11.30
N ASP A 111 -9.42 2.77 -10.66
CA ASP A 111 -10.86 2.98 -10.86
C ASP A 111 -11.19 3.44 -12.28
N ARG A 112 -10.39 4.38 -12.81
CA ARG A 112 -10.59 4.98 -14.15
C ARG A 112 -10.22 4.04 -15.29
N TYR A 113 -9.16 3.27 -15.17
CA TYR A 113 -8.58 2.47 -16.26
C TYR A 113 -8.72 0.96 -16.08
N GLY A 114 -9.15 0.51 -14.92
CA GLY A 114 -9.37 -0.90 -14.59
C GLY A 114 -10.50 -1.52 -15.42
N GLU A 115 -10.44 -2.83 -15.62
CA GLU A 115 -11.47 -3.59 -16.32
C GLU A 115 -12.72 -3.70 -15.43
N ARG A 116 -13.88 -3.28 -15.93
CA ARG A 116 -15.15 -3.32 -15.19
C ARG A 116 -16.15 -4.34 -15.76
N ALA A 117 -16.06 -4.65 -17.07
CA ALA A 117 -17.00 -5.56 -17.73
C ALA A 117 -16.69 -7.03 -17.41
N ASN A 118 -15.42 -7.42 -17.45
CA ASN A 118 -15.01 -8.78 -17.17
C ASN A 118 -14.46 -8.94 -15.74
N ARG A 119 -15.32 -9.42 -14.84
CA ARG A 119 -14.99 -9.63 -13.41
C ARG A 119 -13.74 -10.48 -13.18
N ASN A 120 -13.44 -11.44 -14.07
CA ASN A 120 -12.27 -12.31 -13.93
C ASN A 120 -10.96 -11.61 -14.26
N LYS A 121 -11.01 -10.49 -14.99
CA LYS A 121 -9.88 -9.65 -15.37
C LYS A 121 -9.89 -8.27 -14.70
N ALA A 122 -10.75 -8.05 -13.70
CA ALA A 122 -10.97 -6.75 -13.08
C ALA A 122 -9.94 -6.39 -11.97
N ARG A 123 -9.01 -7.29 -11.61
CA ARG A 123 -7.98 -7.01 -10.59
C ARG A 123 -6.87 -6.11 -11.14
N MET A 124 -6.23 -5.34 -10.23
CA MET A 124 -5.13 -4.42 -10.56
C MET A 124 -3.98 -5.09 -11.33
N LYS A 125 -3.65 -6.35 -11.02
CA LYS A 125 -2.62 -7.11 -11.75
C LYS A 125 -2.89 -7.21 -13.26
N PHE A 126 -4.15 -7.25 -13.68
CA PHE A 126 -4.50 -7.29 -15.11
C PHE A 126 -4.38 -5.92 -15.77
N LEU A 127 -4.68 -4.84 -15.04
CA LEU A 127 -4.41 -3.48 -15.49
C LEU A 127 -2.90 -3.29 -15.70
N LEU A 128 -2.10 -3.69 -14.71
CA LEU A 128 -0.64 -3.63 -14.82
C LEU A 128 -0.09 -4.46 -15.98
N LYS A 129 -0.63 -5.67 -16.19
CA LYS A 129 -0.26 -6.51 -17.34
C LYS A 129 -0.59 -5.86 -18.68
N LYS A 130 -1.73 -5.11 -18.76
CA LYS A 130 -2.21 -4.47 -19.97
C LYS A 130 -1.39 -3.24 -20.36
N MET A 131 -1.09 -2.36 -19.38
CA MET A 131 -0.46 -1.08 -19.69
C MET A 131 1.03 -0.99 -19.32
N GLY A 132 1.54 -1.90 -18.50
CA GLY A 132 2.90 -1.86 -17.96
C GLY A 132 3.04 -0.94 -16.75
N LEU A 133 4.11 -1.18 -15.96
CA LEU A 133 4.36 -0.41 -14.74
C LEU A 133 4.70 1.05 -15.04
N GLU A 134 5.51 1.32 -16.05
CA GLU A 134 5.94 2.66 -16.40
C GLU A 134 4.76 3.58 -16.72
N GLN A 135 3.85 3.11 -17.59
CA GLN A 135 2.65 3.89 -17.93
C GLN A 135 1.71 4.06 -16.74
N LEU A 136 1.53 3.01 -15.93
CA LEU A 136 0.74 3.09 -14.71
C LEU A 136 1.31 4.17 -13.77
N MET A 137 2.63 4.15 -13.53
CA MET A 137 3.29 5.10 -12.65
C MET A 137 3.28 6.53 -13.19
N LYS A 138 3.33 6.71 -14.50
CA LYS A 138 3.13 8.04 -15.13
C LYS A 138 1.77 8.61 -14.76
N LEU A 139 0.70 7.83 -14.93
CA LEU A 139 -0.66 8.25 -14.58
C LEU A 139 -0.81 8.50 -13.07
N VAL A 140 -0.25 7.62 -12.24
CA VAL A 140 -0.26 7.80 -10.78
C VAL A 140 0.46 9.10 -10.38
N ASN A 141 1.60 9.40 -10.98
CA ASN A 141 2.34 10.63 -10.68
C ASN A 141 1.62 11.88 -11.18
N GLU A 142 0.88 11.81 -12.27
CA GLU A 142 0.01 12.89 -12.74
C GLU A 142 -1.13 13.13 -11.74
N GLU A 143 -1.83 12.08 -11.32
CA GLU A 143 -2.90 12.16 -10.33
C GLU A 143 -2.40 12.71 -8.98
N ARG A 144 -1.19 12.35 -8.55
CA ARG A 144 -0.59 12.86 -7.31
C ARG A 144 -0.33 14.37 -7.32
N LYS A 145 -0.18 15.01 -8.49
CA LYS A 145 0.02 16.46 -8.55
C LYS A 145 -1.19 17.23 -7.99
N ASP A 146 -2.38 16.70 -8.21
CA ASP A 146 -3.63 17.28 -7.72
C ASP A 146 -3.84 17.03 -6.21
N LEU A 147 -3.09 16.06 -5.65
CA LEU A 147 -3.11 15.71 -4.23
C LEU A 147 -1.96 16.36 -3.43
N LYS A 148 -1.18 17.26 -4.04
CA LYS A 148 -0.09 17.97 -3.35
C LYS A 148 -0.64 18.83 -2.22
N GLY A 149 0.02 18.75 -1.06
CA GLY A 149 -0.41 19.47 0.15
C GLY A 149 -1.49 18.76 0.96
N TYR A 150 -1.96 17.62 0.50
CA TYR A 150 -2.86 16.80 1.28
C TYR A 150 -2.08 16.02 2.34
N HIS A 151 -2.32 16.36 3.61
CA HIS A 151 -1.73 15.67 4.75
C HIS A 151 -2.81 14.94 5.54
N TRP A 152 -2.64 13.63 5.69
CA TRP A 152 -3.43 12.83 6.60
C TRP A 152 -2.58 12.50 7.83
N PRO A 153 -3.03 12.82 9.04
CA PRO A 153 -2.26 12.57 10.23
C PRO A 153 -2.07 11.06 10.45
N ILE A 154 -0.84 10.67 10.78
CA ILE A 154 -0.51 9.31 11.19
C ILE A 154 -0.21 9.36 12.69
N ASP A 155 -1.07 8.75 13.47
CA ASP A 155 -0.89 8.65 14.91
C ASP A 155 0.03 7.46 15.23
N GLU A 156 1.30 7.75 15.42
CA GLU A 156 2.33 6.74 15.71
C GLU A 156 2.20 6.13 17.13
N THR A 157 1.23 6.54 17.93
CA THR A 157 0.96 5.91 19.23
C THR A 157 0.07 4.66 19.11
N ILE A 158 -0.61 4.51 17.98
CA ILE A 158 -1.45 3.34 17.69
C ILE A 158 -0.55 2.10 17.52
N GLY A 159 -0.93 1.01 18.17
CA GLY A 159 -0.19 -0.27 18.11
C GLY A 159 0.89 -0.42 19.19
N ARG A 160 1.28 0.64 19.89
CA ARG A 160 2.21 0.52 21.01
C ARG A 160 1.54 -0.26 22.13
N VAL A 161 1.96 -1.50 22.32
CA VAL A 161 1.67 -2.26 23.55
C VAL A 161 2.58 -1.69 24.62
N GLU A 162 2.03 -1.03 25.64
CA GLU A 162 2.80 -0.75 26.86
C GLU A 162 3.25 -2.09 27.41
N GLN A 163 4.54 -2.40 27.32
CA GLN A 163 5.06 -3.56 28.03
C GLN A 163 4.89 -3.28 29.51
N PRO A 164 4.21 -4.17 30.26
CA PRO A 164 4.19 -4.05 31.71
C PRO A 164 5.65 -4.08 32.17
N ASN A 165 6.02 -3.10 33.04
CA ASN A 165 7.34 -3.09 33.61
C ASN A 165 7.68 -4.49 34.14
N PRO A 166 8.84 -5.06 33.84
CA PRO A 166 9.25 -6.34 34.43
C PRO A 166 9.25 -6.21 35.94
N PRO A 167 8.82 -7.25 36.65
CA PRO A 167 8.76 -7.23 38.12
C PRO A 167 10.15 -7.06 38.76
#